data_0e47abb25ce80622235fbb6f25c3edd6
#
_entry.id   0e47abb25ce80622235fbb6f25c3edd6
#
_cell.length_a   1.000
_cell.length_b   1.000
_cell.length_c   1.000
_cell.angle_alpha   90.00
_cell.angle_beta   90.00
_cell.angle_gamma   90.00
#
_symmetry.space_group_name_H-M   'P 1'
#
loop_
_entity.id
_entity.type
_entity.pdbx_description
1 polymer ?
#
loop_
_entity_poly.entity_id
_entity_poly.type
_entity_poly.pdbx_seq_one_letter_code
_entity_poly.pdbx_strand_id
1 'polypeptide(L)'
;MSITKSRVWFSPCTPRRIKEQLAGILGLPTTDHIGTYLGTPIFTTRRTTSSYQYLVENISKRIEGWQTKYMSMAGRATLIKASITSIPTYAMQTMLLPQKVCHQIDKLSWNFLWGGSEQHRCCHTVSWDTVTLPKEAGGLGIPSTQHRNQAILMNHVWRLFSNPTSLWAQMLQAKYFPQATLFTSPRPSRGSHIWTAISIGANLLHEGMRWYIGDDQTIRIWQDPWLPNDNLRSYIEGPLLP
;
A
#
# COMPACT_ATOMS: atom_id res chain seq x y z
N MET A 1 -23.91 -19.77 -7.26
CA MET A 1 -22.65 -19.53 -7.99
C MET A 1 -23.00 -19.33 -9.46
N SER A 2 -22.53 -18.26 -10.14
CA SER A 2 -22.87 -18.02 -11.56
C SER A 2 -21.86 -18.74 -12.44
N ILE A 3 -22.26 -19.80 -13.12
CA ILE A 3 -21.41 -20.59 -14.01
C ILE A 3 -20.86 -19.72 -15.15
N THR A 4 -21.65 -18.79 -15.68
CA THR A 4 -21.26 -17.90 -16.77
C THR A 4 -20.14 -16.93 -16.41
N LYS A 5 -19.98 -16.59 -15.11
CA LYS A 5 -18.93 -15.72 -14.59
C LYS A 5 -17.76 -16.48 -13.95
N SER A 6 -17.90 -17.80 -13.81
CA SER A 6 -16.87 -18.65 -13.20
C SER A 6 -15.88 -19.12 -14.26
N ARG A 7 -14.60 -19.10 -13.92
CA ARG A 7 -13.49 -19.59 -14.76
C ARG A 7 -12.51 -20.35 -13.89
N VAL A 8 -11.78 -21.28 -14.49
CA VAL A 8 -10.74 -22.06 -13.80
C VAL A 8 -9.37 -21.63 -14.29
N TRP A 9 -8.53 -21.25 -13.36
CA TRP A 9 -7.13 -21.00 -13.62
C TRP A 9 -6.28 -22.11 -13.01
N PHE A 10 -5.29 -22.58 -13.75
CA PHE A 10 -4.35 -23.60 -13.31
C PHE A 10 -2.95 -23.02 -13.20
N SER A 11 -2.18 -23.49 -12.22
CA SER A 11 -0.75 -23.17 -12.12
C SER A 11 -0.02 -23.55 -13.42
N PRO A 12 0.97 -22.75 -13.85
CA PRO A 12 1.80 -23.11 -15.02
C PRO A 12 2.42 -24.51 -14.94
N CYS A 13 2.73 -24.98 -13.72
CA CYS A 13 3.30 -26.30 -13.48
C CYS A 13 2.29 -27.47 -13.56
N THR A 14 0.98 -27.19 -13.73
CA THR A 14 -0.02 -28.26 -13.79
C THR A 14 0.04 -28.94 -15.17
N PRO A 15 0.20 -30.29 -15.25
CA PRO A 15 0.23 -31.02 -16.51
C PRO A 15 -1.06 -30.81 -17.33
N ARG A 16 -0.91 -30.72 -18.65
CA ARG A 16 -2.01 -30.46 -19.58
C ARG A 16 -3.15 -31.46 -19.43
N ARG A 17 -2.83 -32.75 -19.28
CA ARG A 17 -3.82 -33.82 -19.09
C ARG A 17 -4.70 -33.59 -17.86
N ILE A 18 -4.11 -33.13 -16.75
CA ILE A 18 -4.86 -32.84 -15.51
C ILE A 18 -5.74 -31.59 -15.68
N LYS A 19 -5.24 -30.56 -16.38
CA LYS A 19 -6.04 -29.35 -16.69
C LYS A 19 -7.30 -29.71 -17.47
N GLU A 20 -7.17 -30.53 -18.52
CA GLU A 20 -8.27 -30.95 -19.38
C GLU A 20 -9.29 -31.81 -18.61
N GLN A 21 -8.82 -32.75 -17.79
CA GLN A 21 -9.68 -33.58 -16.96
C GLN A 21 -10.49 -32.77 -15.95
N LEU A 22 -9.81 -31.89 -15.19
CA LEU A 22 -10.48 -31.06 -14.17
C LEU A 22 -11.43 -30.04 -14.79
N ALA A 23 -11.09 -29.42 -15.92
CA ALA A 23 -11.94 -28.50 -16.64
C ALA A 23 -13.21 -29.21 -17.15
N GLY A 24 -13.07 -30.45 -17.65
CA GLY A 24 -14.19 -31.28 -18.08
C GLY A 24 -15.14 -31.66 -16.94
N ILE A 25 -14.59 -32.05 -15.78
CA ILE A 25 -15.38 -32.39 -14.58
C ILE A 25 -16.14 -31.15 -14.06
N LEU A 26 -15.51 -29.98 -14.05
CA LEU A 26 -16.10 -28.74 -13.54
C LEU A 26 -17.07 -28.08 -14.52
N GLY A 27 -17.00 -28.41 -15.82
CA GLY A 27 -17.80 -27.78 -16.86
C GLY A 27 -17.54 -26.28 -17.01
N LEU A 28 -16.34 -25.80 -16.63
CA LEU A 28 -15.99 -24.39 -16.63
C LEU A 28 -14.88 -24.10 -17.64
N PRO A 29 -14.92 -22.94 -18.34
CA PRO A 29 -13.87 -22.54 -19.25
C PRO A 29 -12.56 -22.25 -18.50
N THR A 30 -11.46 -22.71 -19.07
CA THR A 30 -10.10 -22.40 -18.55
C THR A 30 -9.66 -21.00 -18.97
N THR A 31 -8.86 -20.37 -18.14
CA THR A 31 -8.25 -19.06 -18.42
C THR A 31 -6.76 -19.06 -18.07
N ASP A 32 -5.97 -18.33 -18.84
CA ASP A 32 -4.54 -18.13 -18.56
C ASP A 32 -4.29 -17.02 -17.54
N HIS A 33 -5.29 -16.19 -17.28
CA HIS A 33 -5.22 -15.10 -16.30
C HIS A 33 -6.38 -15.20 -15.31
N ILE A 34 -6.07 -15.02 -14.02
CA ILE A 34 -7.09 -15.03 -12.95
C ILE A 34 -8.09 -13.87 -13.13
N GLY A 35 -7.72 -12.84 -13.89
CA GLY A 35 -8.55 -11.67 -14.13
C GLY A 35 -8.38 -10.59 -13.07
N THR A 36 -9.43 -9.79 -12.86
CA THR A 36 -9.44 -8.69 -11.90
C THR A 36 -10.37 -8.97 -10.74
N TYR A 37 -9.94 -8.60 -9.54
CA TYR A 37 -10.77 -8.61 -8.33
C TYR A 37 -10.91 -7.19 -7.80
N LEU A 38 -12.15 -6.70 -7.72
CA LEU A 38 -12.47 -5.32 -7.34
C LEU A 38 -11.68 -4.26 -8.14
N GLY A 39 -11.54 -4.49 -9.45
CA GLY A 39 -10.83 -3.58 -10.35
C GLY A 39 -9.30 -3.69 -10.31
N THR A 40 -8.74 -4.55 -9.46
CA THR A 40 -7.29 -4.78 -9.38
C THR A 40 -6.93 -6.12 -10.02
N PRO A 41 -5.96 -6.17 -10.95
CA PRO A 41 -5.48 -7.41 -11.53
C PRO A 41 -4.88 -8.34 -10.48
N ILE A 42 -5.22 -9.63 -10.54
CA ILE A 42 -4.59 -10.65 -9.72
C ILE A 42 -3.31 -11.12 -10.44
N PHE A 43 -2.17 -10.78 -9.88
CA PHE A 43 -0.88 -11.10 -10.48
C PHE A 43 -0.42 -12.50 -10.08
N THR A 44 -0.12 -13.32 -11.07
CA THR A 44 0.44 -14.69 -10.91
C THR A 44 1.95 -14.73 -11.13
N THR A 45 2.51 -13.70 -11.75
CA THR A 45 3.93 -13.58 -12.09
C THR A 45 4.58 -12.42 -11.33
N ARG A 46 5.91 -12.30 -11.47
CA ARG A 46 6.65 -11.18 -10.89
C ARG A 46 6.13 -9.84 -11.43
N ARG A 47 5.80 -8.95 -10.52
CA ARG A 47 5.26 -7.63 -10.84
C ARG A 47 6.36 -6.71 -11.36
N THR A 48 6.03 -6.01 -12.44
CA THR A 48 6.86 -4.96 -13.03
C THR A 48 6.14 -3.62 -12.86
N THR A 49 6.82 -2.51 -13.13
CA THR A 49 6.20 -1.17 -13.10
C THR A 49 5.00 -1.09 -14.06
N SER A 50 5.07 -1.76 -15.21
CA SER A 50 3.97 -1.82 -16.18
C SER A 50 2.72 -2.52 -15.64
N SER A 51 2.87 -3.42 -14.69
CA SER A 51 1.72 -4.09 -14.04
C SER A 51 0.79 -3.12 -13.31
N TYR A 52 1.24 -1.91 -13.00
CA TYR A 52 0.46 -0.88 -12.31
C TYR A 52 -0.04 0.23 -13.23
N GLN A 53 0.24 0.13 -14.55
CA GLN A 53 -0.14 1.16 -15.52
C GLN A 53 -1.66 1.39 -15.56
N TYR A 54 -2.45 0.35 -15.31
CA TYR A 54 -3.91 0.46 -15.22
C TYR A 54 -4.39 1.50 -14.19
N LEU A 55 -3.62 1.74 -13.09
CA LEU A 55 -3.97 2.77 -12.10
C LEU A 55 -3.82 4.17 -12.71
N VAL A 56 -2.73 4.39 -13.43
CA VAL A 56 -2.45 5.67 -14.11
C VAL A 56 -3.51 5.93 -15.18
N GLU A 57 -3.84 4.90 -15.99
CA GLU A 57 -4.87 4.99 -17.02
C GLU A 57 -6.27 5.26 -16.44
N ASN A 58 -6.64 4.60 -15.33
CA ASN A 58 -7.92 4.83 -14.68
C ASN A 58 -8.03 6.27 -14.14
N ILE A 59 -6.93 6.81 -13.61
CA ILE A 59 -6.87 8.19 -13.14
C ILE A 59 -6.95 9.16 -14.33
N SER A 60 -6.19 8.94 -15.41
CA SER A 60 -6.26 9.77 -16.62
C SER A 60 -7.69 9.82 -17.19
N LYS A 61 -8.31 8.64 -17.39
CA LYS A 61 -9.71 8.55 -17.86
C LYS A 61 -10.68 9.30 -16.95
N ARG A 62 -10.44 9.26 -15.63
CA ARG A 62 -11.29 9.98 -14.66
C ARG A 62 -11.15 11.47 -14.79
N ILE A 63 -9.91 11.96 -14.95
CA ILE A 63 -9.59 13.39 -15.13
C ILE A 63 -10.14 13.91 -16.46
N GLU A 64 -10.00 13.17 -17.56
CA GLU A 64 -10.51 13.53 -18.90
C GLU A 64 -12.02 13.75 -18.90
N GLY A 65 -12.76 13.01 -18.07
CA GLY A 65 -14.21 13.19 -17.90
C GLY A 65 -14.61 14.49 -17.19
N TRP A 66 -13.66 15.25 -16.65
CA TRP A 66 -13.94 16.48 -15.90
C TRP A 66 -13.60 17.73 -16.73
N GLN A 67 -14.56 18.64 -16.78
CA GLN A 67 -14.36 19.91 -17.47
C GLN A 67 -13.61 20.91 -16.56
N THR A 68 -12.29 20.80 -16.51
CA THR A 68 -11.42 21.64 -15.66
C THR A 68 -11.61 23.14 -15.88
N LYS A 69 -11.98 23.55 -17.09
CA LYS A 69 -12.19 24.95 -17.49
C LYS A 69 -13.22 25.67 -16.61
N TYR A 70 -14.23 24.94 -16.14
CA TYR A 70 -15.33 25.51 -15.33
C TYR A 70 -15.15 25.31 -13.82
N MET A 71 -14.03 24.74 -13.40
CA MET A 71 -13.79 24.44 -11.98
C MET A 71 -12.82 25.42 -11.36
N SER A 72 -13.17 25.91 -10.15
CA SER A 72 -12.25 26.63 -9.31
C SER A 72 -11.09 25.73 -8.82
N MET A 73 -9.99 26.32 -8.42
CA MET A 73 -8.86 25.59 -7.84
C MET A 73 -9.29 24.78 -6.60
N ALA A 74 -10.15 25.35 -5.75
CA ALA A 74 -10.72 24.66 -4.59
C ALA A 74 -11.55 23.43 -5.00
N GLY A 75 -12.36 23.54 -6.05
CA GLY A 75 -13.12 22.42 -6.61
C GLY A 75 -12.22 21.32 -7.12
N ARG A 76 -11.14 21.65 -7.84
CA ARG A 76 -10.15 20.69 -8.32
C ARG A 76 -9.41 20.00 -7.18
N ALA A 77 -8.98 20.75 -6.15
CA ALA A 77 -8.36 20.19 -4.96
C ALA A 77 -9.29 19.20 -4.23
N THR A 78 -10.59 19.52 -4.14
CA THR A 78 -11.60 18.63 -3.54
C THR A 78 -11.76 17.34 -4.35
N LEU A 79 -11.80 17.43 -5.69
CA LEU A 79 -11.88 16.23 -6.57
C LEU A 79 -10.63 15.36 -6.48
N ILE A 80 -9.45 15.95 -6.37
CA ILE A 80 -8.23 15.18 -6.12
C ILE A 80 -8.38 14.37 -4.82
N LYS A 81 -8.78 15.02 -3.73
CA LYS A 81 -8.94 14.35 -2.42
C LYS A 81 -10.03 13.29 -2.43
N ALA A 82 -11.18 13.57 -3.02
CA ALA A 82 -12.33 12.67 -2.95
C ALA A 82 -12.27 11.52 -3.96
N SER A 83 -11.72 11.76 -5.16
CA SER A 83 -11.79 10.81 -6.27
C SER A 83 -10.44 10.27 -6.68
N ILE A 84 -9.47 11.14 -7.04
CA ILE A 84 -8.18 10.67 -7.58
C ILE A 84 -7.44 9.83 -6.54
N THR A 85 -7.36 10.32 -5.30
CA THR A 85 -6.66 9.59 -4.23
C THR A 85 -7.34 8.29 -3.83
N SER A 86 -8.64 8.10 -4.10
CA SER A 86 -9.35 6.87 -3.77
C SER A 86 -9.09 5.73 -4.76
N ILE A 87 -8.82 6.03 -6.03
CA ILE A 87 -8.61 5.02 -7.08
C ILE A 87 -7.50 4.01 -6.74
N PRO A 88 -6.29 4.42 -6.34
CA PRO A 88 -5.21 3.49 -6.02
C PRO A 88 -5.32 2.85 -4.63
N THR A 89 -6.25 3.30 -3.78
CA THR A 89 -6.32 2.89 -2.36
C THR A 89 -6.42 1.37 -2.19
N TYR A 90 -7.24 0.69 -3.01
CA TYR A 90 -7.38 -0.75 -2.92
C TYR A 90 -6.08 -1.50 -3.24
N ALA A 91 -5.36 -1.07 -4.28
CA ALA A 91 -4.06 -1.63 -4.60
C ALA A 91 -3.03 -1.34 -3.48
N MET A 92 -3.06 -0.14 -2.91
CA MET A 92 -2.19 0.28 -1.81
C MET A 92 -2.35 -0.55 -0.53
N GLN A 93 -3.55 -1.10 -0.28
CA GLN A 93 -3.79 -1.97 0.88
C GLN A 93 -3.03 -3.29 0.82
N THR A 94 -2.73 -3.77 -0.37
CA THR A 94 -2.13 -5.10 -0.56
C THR A 94 -0.69 -5.05 -1.05
N MET A 95 -0.20 -3.88 -1.45
CA MET A 95 1.13 -3.77 -2.07
C MET A 95 1.75 -2.39 -1.92
N LEU A 96 3.08 -2.38 -1.88
CA LEU A 96 3.85 -1.15 -2.05
C LEU A 96 3.93 -0.81 -3.53
N LEU A 97 3.41 0.35 -3.91
CA LEU A 97 3.48 0.83 -5.28
C LEU A 97 4.92 1.26 -5.63
N PRO A 98 5.40 0.96 -6.85
CA PRO A 98 6.68 1.47 -7.31
C PRO A 98 6.71 3.00 -7.31
N GLN A 99 7.83 3.58 -6.89
CA GLN A 99 7.99 5.04 -6.81
C GLN A 99 7.66 5.75 -8.13
N LYS A 100 8.05 5.15 -9.27
CA LYS A 100 7.74 5.68 -10.60
C LYS A 100 6.23 5.83 -10.83
N VAL A 101 5.42 4.86 -10.37
CA VAL A 101 3.96 4.92 -10.49
C VAL A 101 3.39 6.00 -9.57
N CYS A 102 3.90 6.11 -8.35
CA CYS A 102 3.50 7.18 -7.42
C CYS A 102 3.75 8.56 -8.02
N HIS A 103 4.94 8.79 -8.59
CA HIS A 103 5.27 10.05 -9.26
C HIS A 103 4.37 10.33 -10.48
N GLN A 104 3.99 9.32 -11.26
CA GLN A 104 3.06 9.50 -12.37
C GLN A 104 1.67 9.95 -11.89
N ILE A 105 1.16 9.33 -10.83
CA ILE A 105 -0.13 9.69 -10.22
C ILE A 105 -0.07 11.11 -9.65
N ASP A 106 1.00 11.45 -8.93
CA ASP A 106 1.21 12.77 -8.36
C ASP A 106 1.30 13.85 -9.45
N LYS A 107 2.00 13.56 -10.56
CA LYS A 107 2.09 14.45 -11.73
C LYS A 107 0.73 14.71 -12.37
N LEU A 108 -0.11 13.68 -12.53
CA LEU A 108 -1.46 13.83 -13.05
C LEU A 108 -2.32 14.71 -12.12
N SER A 109 -2.24 14.49 -10.81
CA SER A 109 -2.95 15.27 -9.80
C SER A 109 -2.50 16.74 -9.81
N TRP A 110 -1.19 16.97 -9.94
CA TRP A 110 -0.61 18.31 -10.01
C TRP A 110 -1.05 19.07 -11.27
N ASN A 111 -0.94 18.45 -12.43
CA ASN A 111 -1.43 19.04 -13.69
C ASN A 111 -2.91 19.39 -13.60
N PHE A 112 -3.72 18.49 -13.07
CA PHE A 112 -5.16 18.73 -12.91
C PHE A 112 -5.45 19.90 -11.94
N LEU A 113 -4.70 20.02 -10.85
CA LEU A 113 -4.86 21.10 -9.88
C LEU A 113 -4.70 22.48 -10.54
N TRP A 114 -3.69 22.63 -11.40
CA TRP A 114 -3.38 23.87 -12.11
C TRP A 114 -4.20 24.07 -13.40
N GLY A 115 -5.08 23.15 -13.73
CA GLY A 115 -5.92 23.23 -14.94
C GLY A 115 -5.18 22.87 -16.21
N GLY A 116 -4.01 22.23 -16.10
CA GLY A 116 -3.29 21.68 -17.23
C GLY A 116 -3.97 20.43 -17.78
N SER A 117 -3.79 20.20 -19.08
CA SER A 117 -4.15 18.96 -19.76
C SER A 117 -2.92 18.43 -20.48
N GLU A 118 -2.99 17.22 -21.06
CA GLU A 118 -1.90 16.70 -21.89
C GLU A 118 -1.56 17.64 -23.07
N GLN A 119 -2.54 18.41 -23.53
CA GLN A 119 -2.42 19.32 -24.68
C GLN A 119 -2.07 20.77 -24.27
N HIS A 120 -2.36 21.17 -23.03
CA HIS A 120 -2.13 22.53 -22.54
C HIS A 120 -1.27 22.51 -21.27
N ARG A 121 -0.03 22.98 -21.39
CA ARG A 121 0.86 23.19 -20.23
C ARG A 121 0.43 24.46 -19.48
N CYS A 122 0.07 24.31 -18.21
CA CYS A 122 -0.13 25.44 -17.32
C CYS A 122 1.13 25.74 -16.51
N CYS A 123 1.29 27.01 -16.13
CA CYS A 123 2.35 27.39 -15.21
C CYS A 123 1.99 26.88 -13.81
N HIS A 124 2.88 26.08 -13.23
CA HIS A 124 2.75 25.61 -11.85
C HIS A 124 3.41 26.63 -10.92
N THR A 125 2.63 27.42 -10.22
CA THR A 125 3.15 28.51 -9.35
C THR A 125 3.76 28.00 -8.05
N VAL A 126 3.38 26.80 -7.60
CA VAL A 126 3.84 26.20 -6.33
C VAL A 126 4.27 24.77 -6.58
N SER A 127 5.32 24.32 -5.92
CA SER A 127 5.83 22.94 -6.03
C SER A 127 4.82 21.92 -5.48
N TRP A 128 4.87 20.69 -5.99
CA TRP A 128 4.01 19.61 -5.47
C TRP A 128 4.27 19.31 -4.00
N ASP A 129 5.53 19.38 -3.58
CA ASP A 129 5.92 19.15 -2.19
C ASP A 129 5.26 20.15 -1.25
N THR A 130 5.17 21.43 -1.63
CA THR A 130 4.46 22.46 -0.86
C THR A 130 2.95 22.21 -0.85
N VAL A 131 2.36 21.81 -1.98
CA VAL A 131 0.93 21.47 -2.09
C VAL A 131 0.55 20.31 -1.18
N THR A 132 1.44 19.34 -1.03
CA THR A 132 1.20 18.13 -0.22
C THR A 132 1.41 18.32 1.29
N LEU A 133 1.94 19.46 1.72
CA LEU A 133 2.06 19.77 3.15
C LEU A 133 0.70 19.78 3.85
N PRO A 134 0.66 19.51 5.15
CA PRO A 134 -0.53 19.72 5.98
C PRO A 134 -1.02 21.16 5.89
N LYS A 135 -2.32 21.37 6.14
CA LYS A 135 -2.91 22.71 6.11
C LYS A 135 -2.28 23.66 7.12
N GLU A 136 -1.91 23.15 8.28
CA GLU A 136 -1.23 23.85 9.36
C GLU A 136 0.16 24.36 8.94
N ALA A 137 0.78 23.68 7.99
CA ALA A 137 2.08 24.03 7.40
C ALA A 137 1.94 24.83 6.07
N GLY A 138 0.76 25.32 5.76
CA GLY A 138 0.50 26.13 4.56
C GLY A 138 0.25 25.34 3.27
N GLY A 139 0.13 24.03 3.32
CA GLY A 139 -0.23 23.18 2.18
C GLY A 139 -1.74 23.02 1.98
N LEU A 140 -2.13 22.30 0.94
CA LEU A 140 -3.52 21.96 0.70
C LEU A 140 -3.96 20.67 1.44
N GLY A 141 -3.05 19.97 2.11
CA GLY A 141 -3.31 18.69 2.77
C GLY A 141 -3.76 17.61 1.78
N ILE A 142 -3.22 17.60 0.59
CA ILE A 142 -3.35 16.52 -0.38
C ILE A 142 -2.16 15.58 -0.15
N PRO A 143 -2.37 14.36 0.37
CA PRO A 143 -1.23 13.48 0.65
C PRO A 143 -0.56 13.06 -0.66
N SER A 144 0.78 13.06 -0.71
CA SER A 144 1.49 12.44 -1.83
C SER A 144 1.15 10.95 -1.90
N THR A 145 1.12 10.42 -3.11
CA THR A 145 0.76 9.01 -3.36
C THR A 145 1.66 8.04 -2.60
N GLN A 146 2.96 8.33 -2.52
CA GLN A 146 3.92 7.50 -1.79
C GLN A 146 3.65 7.49 -0.29
N HIS A 147 3.54 8.65 0.36
CA HIS A 147 3.28 8.72 1.81
C HIS A 147 1.93 8.12 2.17
N ARG A 148 0.90 8.31 1.33
CA ARG A 148 -0.39 7.66 1.52
C ARG A 148 -0.30 6.14 1.48
N ASN A 149 0.44 5.57 0.51
CA ASN A 149 0.65 4.12 0.44
C ASN A 149 1.36 3.59 1.69
N GLN A 150 2.42 4.27 2.13
CA GLN A 150 3.13 3.93 3.36
C GLN A 150 2.19 3.98 4.58
N ALA A 151 1.40 5.04 4.74
CA ALA A 151 0.45 5.18 5.85
C ALA A 151 -0.61 4.05 5.87
N ILE A 152 -1.11 3.64 4.70
CA ILE A 152 -2.05 2.52 4.60
C ILE A 152 -1.40 1.20 5.04
N LEU A 153 -0.15 0.96 4.63
CA LEU A 153 0.59 -0.23 5.04
C LEU A 153 0.92 -0.21 6.53
N MET A 154 1.32 0.94 7.09
CA MET A 154 1.52 1.12 8.54
C MET A 154 0.23 0.83 9.33
N ASN A 155 -0.93 1.24 8.83
CA ASN A 155 -2.21 0.93 9.47
C ASN A 155 -2.48 -0.59 9.51
N HIS A 156 -2.10 -1.35 8.49
CA HIS A 156 -2.19 -2.81 8.55
C HIS A 156 -1.24 -3.41 9.60
N VAL A 157 -0.02 -2.87 9.72
CA VAL A 157 0.92 -3.27 10.77
C VAL A 157 0.36 -2.97 12.15
N TRP A 158 -0.20 -1.77 12.33
CA TRP A 158 -0.85 -1.38 13.58
C TRP A 158 -2.01 -2.32 13.95
N ARG A 159 -2.86 -2.66 12.98
CA ARG A 159 -3.95 -3.63 13.20
C ARG A 159 -3.44 -5.03 13.54
N LEU A 160 -2.33 -5.45 12.94
CA LEU A 160 -1.68 -6.73 13.26
C LEU A 160 -1.16 -6.75 14.70
N PHE A 161 -0.61 -5.63 15.14
CA PHE A 161 -0.11 -5.45 16.49
C PHE A 161 -1.24 -5.33 17.52
N SER A 162 -2.27 -4.51 17.22
CA SER A 162 -3.38 -4.24 18.16
C SER A 162 -4.38 -5.39 18.28
N ASN A 163 -4.56 -6.22 17.24
CA ASN A 163 -5.52 -7.31 17.20
C ASN A 163 -4.88 -8.67 16.83
N PRO A 164 -4.00 -9.22 17.67
CA PRO A 164 -3.27 -10.46 17.38
C PRO A 164 -4.19 -11.69 17.29
N THR A 165 -5.39 -11.63 17.85
CA THR A 165 -6.39 -12.71 17.84
C THR A 165 -7.19 -12.78 16.52
N SER A 166 -7.08 -11.80 15.64
CA SER A 166 -7.76 -11.84 14.34
C SER A 166 -7.22 -12.96 13.46
N LEU A 167 -8.08 -13.59 12.65
CA LEU A 167 -7.72 -14.74 11.83
C LEU A 167 -6.51 -14.44 10.92
N TRP A 168 -6.51 -13.27 10.30
CA TRP A 168 -5.41 -12.92 9.42
C TRP A 168 -4.10 -12.65 10.18
N ALA A 169 -4.17 -12.10 11.39
CA ALA A 169 -3.00 -11.92 12.24
C ALA A 169 -2.40 -13.28 12.62
N GLN A 170 -3.23 -14.23 13.06
CA GLN A 170 -2.80 -15.58 13.37
C GLN A 170 -2.17 -16.30 12.16
N MET A 171 -2.76 -16.16 10.97
CA MET A 171 -2.20 -16.73 9.74
C MET A 171 -0.83 -16.14 9.39
N LEU A 172 -0.66 -14.83 9.51
CA LEU A 172 0.64 -14.18 9.24
C LEU A 172 1.68 -14.54 10.30
N GLN A 173 1.29 -14.58 11.58
CA GLN A 173 2.16 -14.98 12.68
C GLN A 173 2.65 -16.41 12.48
N ALA A 174 1.74 -17.37 12.25
CA ALA A 174 2.09 -18.76 12.06
C ALA A 174 3.04 -18.97 10.87
N LYS A 175 2.90 -18.16 9.82
CA LYS A 175 3.69 -18.31 8.58
C LYS A 175 5.04 -17.59 8.62
N TYR A 176 5.12 -16.39 9.20
CA TYR A 176 6.27 -15.50 9.03
C TYR A 176 7.05 -15.20 10.30
N PHE A 177 6.43 -15.31 11.48
CA PHE A 177 7.07 -15.03 12.78
C PHE A 177 6.51 -15.88 13.92
N PRO A 178 6.54 -17.23 13.84
CA PRO A 178 5.89 -18.10 14.82
C PRO A 178 6.49 -18.01 16.23
N GLN A 179 7.78 -17.65 16.34
CA GLN A 179 8.51 -17.57 17.61
C GLN A 179 9.10 -16.18 17.88
N ALA A 180 8.79 -15.19 17.06
CA ALA A 180 9.33 -13.85 17.16
C ALA A 180 8.20 -12.81 17.26
N THR A 181 8.56 -11.57 17.56
CA THR A 181 7.64 -10.45 17.42
C THR A 181 7.69 -9.91 15.99
N LEU A 182 6.67 -9.16 15.58
CA LEU A 182 6.59 -8.54 14.26
C LEU A 182 7.84 -7.68 13.94
N PHE A 183 8.39 -7.00 14.94
CA PHE A 183 9.52 -6.08 14.81
C PHE A 183 10.88 -6.78 14.86
N THR A 184 10.98 -7.93 15.55
CA THR A 184 12.25 -8.69 15.70
C THR A 184 12.39 -9.82 14.70
N SER A 185 11.36 -10.10 13.90
CA SER A 185 11.39 -11.16 12.90
C SER A 185 12.35 -10.82 11.76
N PRO A 186 13.30 -11.73 11.43
CA PRO A 186 14.14 -11.56 10.26
C PRO A 186 13.27 -11.53 9.00
N ARG A 187 13.60 -10.64 8.07
CA ARG A 187 12.89 -10.58 6.79
C ARG A 187 13.10 -11.89 6.03
N PRO A 188 12.07 -12.66 5.73
CA PRO A 188 12.25 -13.86 4.93
C PRO A 188 12.72 -13.47 3.53
N SER A 189 13.77 -14.13 3.05
CA SER A 189 14.30 -13.95 1.70
C SER A 189 13.28 -14.27 0.59
N ARG A 190 12.22 -15.00 0.93
CA ARG A 190 11.12 -15.42 0.05
C ARG A 190 9.75 -15.15 0.70
N GLY A 191 9.43 -13.88 0.94
CA GLY A 191 8.11 -13.48 1.42
C GLY A 191 7.10 -13.26 0.29
N SER A 192 5.80 -13.35 0.58
CA SER A 192 4.77 -12.85 -0.34
C SER A 192 4.89 -11.33 -0.50
N HIS A 193 4.39 -10.79 -1.61
CA HIS A 193 4.38 -9.34 -1.82
C HIS A 193 3.68 -8.56 -0.71
N ILE A 194 2.61 -9.13 -0.14
CA ILE A 194 1.89 -8.56 1.00
C ILE A 194 2.81 -8.51 2.22
N TRP A 195 3.53 -9.60 2.50
CA TRP A 195 4.45 -9.65 3.64
C TRP A 195 5.60 -8.66 3.48
N THR A 196 6.16 -8.55 2.28
CA THR A 196 7.19 -7.54 1.99
C THR A 196 6.67 -6.12 2.25
N ALA A 197 5.45 -5.82 1.81
CA ALA A 197 4.82 -4.52 2.04
C ALA A 197 4.57 -4.26 3.56
N ILE A 198 4.08 -5.27 4.29
CA ILE A 198 3.88 -5.21 5.74
C ILE A 198 5.23 -5.00 6.46
N SER A 199 6.30 -5.71 6.07
CA SER A 199 7.62 -5.57 6.68
C SER A 199 8.20 -4.16 6.51
N ILE A 200 7.97 -3.52 5.35
CA ILE A 200 8.35 -2.12 5.14
C ILE A 200 7.54 -1.20 6.02
N GLY A 201 6.22 -1.41 6.10
CA GLY A 201 5.34 -0.67 7.00
C GLY A 201 5.72 -0.84 8.47
N ALA A 202 6.19 -2.03 8.88
CA ALA A 202 6.63 -2.31 10.24
C ALA A 202 7.87 -1.48 10.64
N ASN A 203 8.83 -1.33 9.73
CA ASN A 203 10.00 -0.48 10.02
C ASN A 203 9.60 0.98 10.19
N LEU A 204 8.77 1.51 9.27
CA LEU A 204 8.29 2.89 9.36
C LEU A 204 7.45 3.13 10.63
N LEU A 205 6.63 2.16 11.02
CA LEU A 205 5.86 2.24 12.25
C LEU A 205 6.78 2.22 13.48
N HIS A 206 7.80 1.36 13.49
CA HIS A 206 8.75 1.27 14.58
C HIS A 206 9.50 2.57 14.82
N GLU A 207 9.91 3.27 13.77
CA GLU A 207 10.57 4.58 13.86
C GLU A 207 9.67 5.66 14.50
N GLY A 208 8.35 5.60 14.24
CA GLY A 208 7.37 6.56 14.75
C GLY A 208 6.66 6.15 16.05
N MET A 209 6.78 4.88 16.47
CA MET A 209 6.06 4.35 17.63
C MET A 209 6.77 4.71 18.92
N ARG A 210 5.98 5.07 19.94
CA ARG A 210 6.44 5.26 21.31
C ARG A 210 5.60 4.43 22.26
N TRP A 211 6.25 3.81 23.21
CA TRP A 211 5.56 3.13 24.31
C TRP A 211 5.16 4.16 25.37
N TYR A 212 3.90 4.08 25.79
CA TYR A 212 3.43 4.80 26.96
C TYR A 212 3.38 3.81 28.12
N ILE A 213 4.13 4.10 29.18
CA ILE A 213 4.25 3.21 30.35
C ILE A 213 2.97 3.35 31.15
N GLY A 214 2.23 2.25 31.31
CA GLY A 214 1.01 2.17 32.13
C GLY A 214 1.20 1.35 33.39
N ASP A 215 1.37 0.04 33.23
CA ASP A 215 1.41 -0.94 34.36
C ASP A 215 2.80 -1.57 34.57
N ASP A 216 3.82 -1.16 33.85
CA ASP A 216 5.22 -1.58 33.89
C ASP A 216 5.48 -3.09 33.64
N GLN A 217 4.43 -3.89 33.38
CA GLN A 217 4.57 -5.36 33.28
C GLN A 217 4.96 -5.84 31.86
N THR A 218 4.67 -5.08 30.86
CA THR A 218 4.82 -5.52 29.45
C THR A 218 5.98 -4.86 28.70
N ILE A 219 6.57 -3.82 29.28
CA ILE A 219 7.61 -3.03 28.62
C ILE A 219 9.00 -3.64 28.87
N ARG A 220 9.80 -3.70 27.80
CA ARG A 220 11.21 -4.10 27.89
C ARG A 220 12.07 -2.85 27.98
N ILE A 221 12.50 -2.52 29.20
CA ILE A 221 13.20 -1.27 29.53
C ILE A 221 14.37 -0.96 28.59
N TRP A 222 15.14 -1.98 28.20
CA TRP A 222 16.34 -1.82 27.38
C TRP A 222 16.10 -1.82 25.87
N GLN A 223 14.97 -2.34 25.41
CA GLN A 223 14.73 -2.63 23.99
C GLN A 223 13.62 -1.80 23.38
N ASP A 224 12.58 -1.51 24.18
CA ASP A 224 11.41 -0.81 23.67
C ASP A 224 11.64 0.71 23.66
N PRO A 225 11.17 1.45 22.61
CA PRO A 225 11.35 2.89 22.49
C PRO A 225 10.33 3.64 23.35
N TRP A 226 10.62 3.83 24.63
CA TRP A 226 9.79 4.58 25.57
C TRP A 226 10.35 5.96 25.93
N LEU A 227 11.62 6.23 25.58
CA LEU A 227 12.23 7.55 25.70
C LEU A 227 11.99 8.41 24.44
N PRO A 228 12.07 9.76 24.54
CA PRO A 228 11.75 10.66 23.42
C PRO A 228 12.51 10.40 22.13
N ASN A 229 13.75 9.95 22.21
CA ASN A 229 14.60 9.79 21.02
C ASN A 229 14.92 8.34 20.67
N ASP A 230 14.85 7.38 21.63
CA ASP A 230 15.13 5.96 21.38
C ASP A 230 14.86 5.09 22.64
N ASN A 231 15.37 3.84 22.62
CA ASN A 231 15.41 2.97 23.80
C ASN A 231 16.52 3.38 24.78
N LEU A 232 16.45 2.90 26.04
CA LEU A 232 17.43 3.25 27.07
C LEU A 232 18.85 2.79 26.69
N ARG A 233 18.99 1.73 25.90
CA ARG A 233 20.28 1.20 25.46
C ARG A 233 21.09 2.20 24.65
N SER A 234 20.43 3.05 23.86
CA SER A 234 21.12 4.05 23.02
C SER A 234 21.79 5.18 23.83
N TYR A 235 21.37 5.36 25.09
CA TYR A 235 21.94 6.40 26.00
C TYR A 235 23.07 5.89 26.87
N ILE A 236 23.36 4.58 26.86
CA ILE A 236 24.37 3.98 27.72
C ILE A 236 25.54 3.47 26.88
N GLU A 237 26.70 4.08 27.07
CA GLU A 237 27.96 3.61 26.50
C GLU A 237 28.57 2.55 27.43
N GLY A 238 28.76 1.34 26.92
CA GLY A 238 29.43 0.26 27.61
C GLY A 238 28.62 -1.05 27.73
N PRO A 239 29.24 -2.13 28.25
CA PRO A 239 28.54 -3.39 28.50
C PRO A 239 27.53 -3.21 29.63
N LEU A 240 26.32 -3.78 29.44
CA LEU A 240 25.37 -3.90 30.55
C LEU A 240 25.94 -4.88 31.57
N LEU A 241 26.05 -4.46 32.81
CA LEU A 241 26.34 -5.37 33.90
C LEU A 241 25.22 -6.41 34.01
N PRO A 242 25.53 -7.67 34.31
CA PRO A 242 24.56 -8.75 34.40
C PRO A 242 23.50 -8.52 35.46
#